data_ef44f04b9584051ce960da1adabec01f
#
_entry.id   ef44f04b9584051ce960da1adabec01f
#
_cell.length_a   1.000
_cell.length_b   1.000
_cell.length_c   1.000
_cell.angle_alpha   90.00
_cell.angle_beta   90.00
_cell.angle_gamma   90.00
#
_symmetry.space_group_name_H-M   'P 1'
#
loop_
_entity.id
_entity.type
_entity.pdbx_description
1 polymer ?
#
loop_
_entity_poly.entity_id
_entity_poly.type
_entity_poly.pdbx_seq_one_letter_code
_entity_poly.pdbx_strand_id
1 'polypeptide(L)'
;MIARSLGLIVLLVACSAEANARCSVPYIKTVENQTVQGRMTADSGKPCPIRFKHSSGPTFNVEIVQRPASGTLRVVEMQRIIYTSRPGFVGQDAFVFARRGLTKVGVSTVRTIEVSVTVTSMRHEGMLICNSEGDGR
;
A
#
# COMPACT_ATOMS: atom_id res chain seq x y z
N MET A 1 -46.02 37.01 -29.50
CA MET A 1 -44.82 36.36 -30.02
C MET A 1 -44.03 35.87 -28.81
N ILE A 2 -44.08 34.57 -28.54
CA ILE A 2 -43.41 33.97 -27.37
C ILE A 2 -42.16 33.30 -27.89
N ALA A 3 -40.98 33.88 -27.63
CA ALA A 3 -39.70 33.25 -27.94
C ALA A 3 -39.41 32.17 -26.88
N ARG A 4 -39.48 30.90 -27.26
CA ARG A 4 -39.05 29.79 -26.47
C ARG A 4 -37.51 29.65 -26.60
N SER A 5 -36.81 30.09 -25.56
CA SER A 5 -35.38 29.80 -25.43
C SER A 5 -35.22 28.35 -24.93
N LEU A 6 -34.81 27.44 -25.80
CA LEU A 6 -34.37 26.12 -25.41
C LEU A 6 -32.94 26.26 -24.84
N GLY A 7 -32.84 26.21 -23.50
CA GLY A 7 -31.54 26.06 -22.85
C GLY A 7 -30.99 24.67 -23.08
N LEU A 8 -29.89 24.59 -23.83
CA LEU A 8 -29.10 23.38 -24.02
C LEU A 8 -28.33 23.09 -22.72
N ILE A 9 -28.83 22.16 -21.91
CA ILE A 9 -28.11 21.67 -20.71
C ILE A 9 -27.04 20.73 -21.26
N VAL A 10 -25.79 21.21 -21.32
CA VAL A 10 -24.63 20.35 -21.58
C VAL A 10 -24.33 19.59 -20.28
N LEU A 11 -24.70 18.32 -20.27
CA LEU A 11 -24.34 17.40 -19.18
C LEU A 11 -22.87 17.04 -19.31
N LEU A 12 -22.01 17.72 -18.54
CA LEU A 12 -20.59 17.33 -18.39
C LEU A 12 -20.54 16.02 -17.61
N VAL A 13 -20.41 14.90 -18.30
CA VAL A 13 -20.08 13.62 -17.68
C VAL A 13 -18.60 13.67 -17.33
N ALA A 14 -18.30 13.93 -16.07
CA ALA A 14 -16.96 13.79 -15.52
C ALA A 14 -16.59 12.30 -15.48
N CYS A 15 -15.74 11.85 -16.38
CA CYS A 15 -15.17 10.51 -16.38
C CYS A 15 -14.08 10.45 -15.31
N SER A 16 -14.41 9.98 -14.11
CA SER A 16 -13.44 9.78 -13.02
C SER A 16 -12.78 8.41 -13.21
N ALA A 17 -11.54 8.39 -13.68
CA ALA A 17 -10.73 7.18 -13.66
C ALA A 17 -10.20 6.98 -12.23
N GLU A 18 -10.71 6.01 -11.50
CA GLU A 18 -10.16 5.61 -10.21
C GLU A 18 -8.93 4.74 -10.44
N ALA A 19 -7.76 5.27 -10.12
CA ALA A 19 -6.52 4.50 -10.11
C ALA A 19 -6.44 3.71 -8.81
N ASN A 20 -6.65 2.39 -8.87
CA ASN A 20 -6.46 1.51 -7.72
C ASN A 20 -4.96 1.30 -7.48
N ALA A 21 -4.47 1.79 -6.34
CA ALA A 21 -3.09 1.57 -5.92
C ALA A 21 -2.87 0.09 -5.58
N ARG A 22 -1.79 -0.49 -6.11
CA ARG A 22 -1.40 -1.86 -5.81
C ARG A 22 -0.65 -1.90 -4.49
N CYS A 23 -1.13 -2.74 -3.61
CA CYS A 23 -0.45 -3.07 -2.36
C CYS A 23 -0.65 -4.57 -2.13
N SER A 24 0.39 -5.34 -2.34
CA SER A 24 0.37 -6.78 -2.15
C SER A 24 1.43 -7.17 -1.13
N VAL A 25 0.97 -7.73 -0.02
CA VAL A 25 1.81 -8.25 1.04
C VAL A 25 1.43 -9.70 1.27
N PRO A 26 2.15 -10.66 0.66
CA PRO A 26 1.96 -12.08 0.93
C PRO A 26 2.14 -12.38 2.42
N TYR A 27 1.48 -13.43 2.88
CA TYR A 27 1.60 -13.84 4.28
C TYR A 27 3.04 -14.15 4.65
N ILE A 28 3.56 -13.47 5.68
CA ILE A 28 4.90 -13.70 6.21
C ILE A 28 4.76 -14.56 7.46
N LYS A 29 5.22 -15.80 7.37
CA LYS A 29 5.27 -16.71 8.52
C LYS A 29 6.48 -16.33 9.37
N THR A 30 6.22 -15.76 10.54
CA THR A 30 7.28 -15.42 11.49
C THR A 30 7.63 -16.60 12.40
N VAL A 31 8.89 -16.66 12.80
CA VAL A 31 9.42 -17.67 13.73
C VAL A 31 9.99 -16.96 14.96
N GLU A 32 9.78 -17.53 16.12
CA GLU A 32 10.23 -16.98 17.41
C GLU A 32 11.76 -16.92 17.45
N ASN A 33 12.29 -15.78 17.88
CA ASN A 33 13.73 -15.51 18.00
C ASN A 33 14.55 -15.77 16.73
N GLN A 34 13.91 -15.60 15.56
CA GLN A 34 14.55 -15.76 14.26
C GLN A 34 14.24 -14.57 13.34
N THR A 35 15.11 -14.43 12.37
CA THR A 35 14.91 -13.50 11.23
C THR A 35 14.30 -14.26 10.07
N VAL A 36 13.22 -13.73 9.51
CA VAL A 36 12.54 -14.28 8.35
C VAL A 36 12.50 -13.27 7.22
N GLN A 37 12.38 -13.77 6.00
CA GLN A 37 12.26 -12.95 4.80
C GLN A 37 10.80 -12.71 4.46
N GLY A 38 10.46 -11.46 4.17
CA GLY A 38 9.17 -11.05 3.63
C GLY A 38 9.33 -10.37 2.27
N ARG A 39 8.25 -10.33 1.52
CA ARG A 39 8.19 -9.62 0.23
C ARG A 39 6.92 -8.79 0.17
N MET A 40 6.99 -7.66 -0.51
CA MET A 40 5.81 -6.86 -0.82
C MET A 40 5.97 -6.12 -2.13
N THR A 41 4.83 -5.79 -2.72
CA THR A 41 4.75 -4.90 -3.89
C THR A 41 3.90 -3.69 -3.52
N ALA A 42 4.38 -2.51 -3.83
CA ALA A 42 3.68 -1.27 -3.55
C ALA A 42 3.73 -0.34 -4.76
N ASP A 43 2.70 0.45 -4.97
CA ASP A 43 2.72 1.51 -5.96
C ASP A 43 3.46 2.74 -5.43
N SER A 44 4.16 3.41 -6.34
CA SER A 44 4.97 4.58 -6.05
C SER A 44 4.17 5.67 -5.33
N GLY A 45 4.70 6.15 -4.21
CA GLY A 45 4.10 7.23 -3.42
C GLY A 45 2.80 6.88 -2.69
N LYS A 46 2.37 5.61 -2.70
CA LYS A 46 1.14 5.17 -2.03
C LYS A 46 1.42 4.36 -0.78
N PRO A 47 0.64 4.57 0.30
CA PRO A 47 0.79 3.80 1.53
C PRO A 47 0.40 2.33 1.31
N CYS A 48 1.24 1.42 1.80
CA CYS A 48 1.01 -0.01 1.76
C CYS A 48 1.19 -0.61 3.16
N PRO A 49 0.12 -1.05 3.83
CA PRO A 49 0.18 -1.55 5.19
C PRO A 49 0.56 -3.02 5.25
N ILE A 50 1.50 -3.36 6.13
CA ILE A 50 1.77 -4.71 6.60
C ILE A 50 1.02 -4.91 7.91
N ARG A 51 0.09 -5.84 7.95
CA ARG A 51 -0.70 -6.16 9.14
C ARG A 51 -0.15 -7.38 9.84
N PHE A 52 -0.08 -7.33 11.16
CA PHE A 52 0.36 -8.44 11.99
C PHE A 52 -0.85 -9.26 12.46
N LYS A 53 -0.76 -10.57 12.35
CA LYS A 53 -1.77 -11.46 12.92
C LYS A 53 -1.47 -11.75 14.38
N HIS A 54 -2.47 -11.70 15.23
CA HIS A 54 -2.38 -11.97 16.68
C HIS A 54 -2.22 -13.44 17.05
N SER A 55 -2.22 -14.34 16.09
CA SER A 55 -2.15 -15.79 16.32
C SER A 55 -0.89 -16.27 17.05
N SER A 56 0.10 -15.41 17.20
CA SER A 56 1.42 -15.74 17.76
C SER A 56 1.67 -15.19 19.17
N GLY A 57 0.65 -14.63 19.83
CA GLY A 57 0.78 -13.95 21.12
C GLY A 57 0.84 -12.41 20.97
N PRO A 58 0.77 -11.67 22.10
CA PRO A 58 0.74 -10.22 22.09
C PRO A 58 2.07 -9.60 21.66
N THR A 59 2.01 -8.52 20.92
CA THR A 59 3.16 -7.66 20.59
C THR A 59 3.13 -6.43 21.47
N PHE A 60 4.24 -6.10 22.12
CA PHE A 60 4.37 -4.92 23.00
C PHE A 60 5.12 -3.79 22.34
N ASN A 61 6.02 -4.12 21.43
CA ASN A 61 6.85 -3.13 20.75
C ASN A 61 7.15 -3.56 19.32
N VAL A 62 7.17 -2.58 18.43
CA VAL A 62 7.64 -2.71 17.06
C VAL A 62 8.76 -1.72 16.85
N GLU A 63 9.94 -2.24 16.53
CA GLU A 63 11.15 -1.47 16.32
C GLU A 63 11.56 -1.52 14.84
N ILE A 64 11.87 -0.37 14.27
CA ILE A 64 12.46 -0.30 12.93
C ILE A 64 13.97 -0.47 13.09
N VAL A 65 14.48 -1.61 12.65
CA VAL A 65 15.90 -1.97 12.73
C VAL A 65 16.68 -1.33 11.60
N GLN A 66 16.14 -1.36 10.40
CA GLN A 66 16.71 -0.74 9.21
C GLN A 66 15.62 -0.01 8.42
N ARG A 67 15.84 1.27 8.17
CA ARG A 67 14.91 2.09 7.38
C ARG A 67 15.09 1.83 5.89
N PRO A 68 14.02 1.96 5.09
CA PRO A 68 14.14 1.87 3.64
C PRO A 68 14.92 3.07 3.08
N ALA A 69 15.70 2.84 2.03
CA ALA A 69 16.48 3.88 1.37
C ALA A 69 15.62 4.85 0.54
N SER A 70 14.50 4.37 0.01
CA SER A 70 13.67 5.11 -0.95
C SER A 70 12.22 5.27 -0.49
N GLY A 71 12.00 5.25 0.81
CA GLY A 71 10.66 5.40 1.39
C GLY A 71 10.69 5.68 2.87
N THR A 72 9.50 5.66 3.47
CA THR A 72 9.27 5.87 4.89
C THR A 72 8.47 4.74 5.49
N LEU A 73 8.66 4.51 6.79
CA LEU A 73 7.89 3.56 7.59
C LEU A 73 7.19 4.27 8.73
N ARG A 74 5.94 3.89 8.99
CA ARG A 74 5.18 4.36 10.13
C ARG A 74 4.56 3.17 10.87
N VAL A 75 4.84 3.07 12.17
CA VAL A 75 4.21 2.07 13.05
C VAL A 75 2.86 2.59 13.52
N VAL A 76 1.82 1.78 13.41
CA VAL A 76 0.45 2.13 13.83
C VAL A 76 -0.06 1.08 14.83
N GLU A 77 -0.29 1.53 16.07
CA GLU A 77 -0.94 0.74 17.14
C GLU A 77 -0.32 -0.64 17.42
N MET A 78 0.99 -0.80 17.24
CA MET A 78 1.71 -2.08 17.41
C MET A 78 1.18 -3.24 16.53
N GLN A 79 0.26 -2.97 15.63
CA GLN A 79 -0.43 -4.00 14.83
C GLN A 79 -0.10 -3.95 13.36
N ARG A 80 0.45 -2.84 12.88
CA ARG A 80 0.80 -2.66 11.48
C ARG A 80 1.93 -1.67 11.28
N ILE A 81 2.67 -1.87 10.20
CA ILE A 81 3.62 -0.91 9.66
C ILE A 81 3.09 -0.46 8.31
N ILE A 82 3.18 0.83 8.03
CA ILE A 82 2.83 1.38 6.73
C ILE A 82 4.11 1.81 6.03
N TYR A 83 4.38 1.20 4.88
CA TYR A 83 5.44 1.60 3.97
C TYR A 83 4.89 2.56 2.93
N THR A 84 5.64 3.62 2.63
CA THR A 84 5.33 4.54 1.54
C THR A 84 6.63 4.90 0.84
N SER A 85 6.75 4.58 -0.45
CA SER A 85 7.92 5.00 -1.22
C SER A 85 7.91 6.50 -1.50
N ARG A 86 9.06 7.06 -1.86
CA ARG A 86 9.10 8.43 -2.42
C ARG A 86 8.21 8.48 -3.65
N PRO A 87 7.44 9.56 -3.85
CA PRO A 87 6.68 9.76 -5.09
C PRO A 87 7.61 9.71 -6.31
N GLY A 88 7.24 8.96 -7.32
CA GLY A 88 8.02 8.79 -8.55
C GLY A 88 9.12 7.71 -8.49
N PHE A 89 9.48 7.19 -7.32
CA PHE A 89 10.44 6.09 -7.21
C PHE A 89 9.83 4.80 -7.76
N VAL A 90 10.58 4.08 -8.59
CA VAL A 90 10.27 2.75 -9.11
C VAL A 90 11.53 1.90 -9.01
N GLY A 91 11.42 0.69 -8.49
CA GLY A 91 12.56 -0.22 -8.32
C GLY A 91 12.46 -1.02 -7.04
N GLN A 92 13.62 -1.41 -6.52
CA GLN A 92 13.74 -2.24 -5.32
C GLN A 92 14.09 -1.37 -4.11
N ASP A 93 13.46 -1.69 -2.99
CA ASP A 93 13.76 -1.14 -1.67
C ASP A 93 13.75 -2.26 -0.65
N ALA A 94 14.22 -2.02 0.54
CA ALA A 94 14.23 -3.00 1.62
C ALA A 94 14.21 -2.31 2.98
N PHE A 95 13.65 -2.98 3.96
CA PHE A 95 13.71 -2.55 5.35
C PHE A 95 13.65 -3.74 6.31
N VAL A 96 14.03 -3.52 7.55
CA VAL A 96 14.01 -4.54 8.60
C VAL A 96 13.28 -3.99 9.81
N PHE A 97 12.39 -4.79 10.36
CA PHE A 97 11.73 -4.48 11.63
C PHE A 97 11.68 -5.67 12.56
N ALA A 98 11.61 -5.41 13.86
CA ALA A 98 11.50 -6.43 14.88
C ALA A 98 10.21 -6.21 15.69
N ARG A 99 9.54 -7.31 16.03
CA ARG A 99 8.38 -7.32 16.92
C ARG A 99 8.77 -8.01 18.21
N ARG A 100 8.67 -7.29 19.31
CA ARG A 100 8.89 -7.83 20.67
C ARG A 100 7.55 -8.12 21.33
N GLY A 101 7.42 -9.28 21.91
CA GLY A 101 6.17 -9.71 22.56
C GLY A 101 6.33 -10.97 23.36
N LEU A 102 5.21 -11.64 23.56
CA LEU A 102 5.17 -12.95 24.21
C LEU A 102 4.71 -14.02 23.22
N THR A 103 5.14 -15.24 23.48
CA THR A 103 4.53 -16.43 22.88
C THR A 103 3.14 -16.67 23.45
N LYS A 104 2.40 -17.63 22.91
CA LYS A 104 1.09 -18.04 23.47
C LYS A 104 1.14 -18.54 24.91
N VAL A 105 2.31 -19.01 25.35
CA VAL A 105 2.56 -19.49 26.71
C VAL A 105 3.27 -18.46 27.61
N GLY A 106 3.35 -17.21 27.18
CA GLY A 106 3.85 -16.11 28.00
C GLY A 106 5.37 -15.96 28.04
N VAL A 107 6.11 -16.58 27.13
CA VAL A 107 7.57 -16.43 27.03
C VAL A 107 7.94 -15.26 26.14
N SER A 108 8.90 -14.42 26.57
CA SER A 108 9.41 -13.31 25.76
C SER A 108 10.00 -13.79 24.44
N THR A 109 9.66 -13.12 23.36
CA THR A 109 10.12 -13.45 22.02
C THR A 109 10.36 -12.21 21.17
N VAL A 110 11.30 -12.31 20.26
CA VAL A 110 11.57 -11.31 19.22
C VAL A 110 11.40 -11.97 17.87
N ARG A 111 10.65 -11.35 16.98
CA ARG A 111 10.50 -11.78 15.59
C ARG A 111 11.01 -10.69 14.69
N THR A 112 12.06 -10.98 13.96
CA THR A 112 12.68 -10.03 13.01
C THR A 112 12.26 -10.38 11.59
N ILE A 113 11.88 -9.38 10.84
CA ILE A 113 11.43 -9.54 9.46
C ILE A 113 12.22 -8.61 8.56
N GLU A 114 12.91 -9.19 7.59
CA GLU A 114 13.56 -8.47 6.48
C GLU A 114 12.60 -8.44 5.31
N VAL A 115 12.19 -7.25 4.89
CA VAL A 115 11.21 -7.10 3.82
C VAL A 115 11.87 -6.53 2.58
N SER A 116 11.73 -7.26 1.47
CA SER A 116 12.07 -6.77 0.13
C SER A 116 10.83 -6.14 -0.50
N VAL A 117 10.97 -4.93 -0.99
CA VAL A 117 9.87 -4.16 -1.60
C VAL A 117 10.13 -3.98 -3.08
N THR A 118 9.18 -4.35 -3.90
CA THR A 118 9.14 -3.98 -5.31
C THR A 118 8.18 -2.81 -5.48
N VAL A 119 8.71 -1.65 -5.83
CA VAL A 119 7.91 -0.45 -6.06
C VAL A 119 7.63 -0.32 -7.55
N THR A 120 6.37 -0.23 -7.92
CA THR A 120 5.90 -0.13 -9.30
C THR A 120 5.31 1.24 -9.57
N SER A 121 5.33 1.66 -10.84
CA SER A 121 4.58 2.85 -11.25
C SER A 121 3.09 2.59 -11.12
N MET A 122 2.32 3.59 -10.72
CA MET A 122 0.87 3.50 -10.82
C MET A 122 0.49 3.30 -12.29
N ARG A 123 -0.03 2.14 -12.63
CA ARG A 123 -0.70 1.95 -13.91
C ARG A 123 -2.08 2.56 -13.80
N HIS A 124 -2.37 3.52 -14.66
CA HIS A 124 -3.74 3.86 -14.99
C HIS A 124 -4.31 2.69 -15.84
N GLU A 125 -4.64 1.58 -15.19
CA GLU A 125 -5.43 0.54 -15.84
C GLU A 125 -6.85 1.07 -15.94
N GLY A 126 -7.20 1.49 -17.12
CA GLY A 126 -8.50 2.03 -17.45
C GLY A 126 -8.44 3.48 -17.93
N MET A 127 -7.64 3.75 -18.93
CA MET A 127 -7.94 4.87 -19.82
C MET A 127 -9.25 4.47 -20.53
N LEU A 128 -10.38 4.75 -19.89
CA LEU A 128 -11.64 4.85 -20.61
C LEU A 128 -11.44 5.98 -21.59
N ILE A 129 -11.10 5.62 -22.82
CA ILE A 129 -11.17 6.54 -23.94
C ILE A 129 -12.64 6.87 -24.07
N CYS A 130 -13.06 7.98 -23.50
CA CYS A 130 -14.34 8.57 -23.82
C CYS A 130 -14.22 9.08 -25.25
N ASN A 131 -14.31 8.17 -26.21
CA ASN A 131 -14.48 8.56 -27.62
C ASN A 131 -15.87 9.20 -27.71
N SER A 132 -15.89 10.51 -27.64
CA SER A 132 -17.00 11.24 -28.21
C SER A 132 -16.87 11.10 -29.73
N GLU A 133 -17.34 10.02 -30.27
CA GLU A 133 -17.64 9.95 -31.67
C GLU A 133 -18.79 10.92 -31.94
N GLY A 134 -18.42 12.15 -32.16
CA GLY A 134 -19.28 13.07 -32.87
C GLY A 134 -19.32 12.59 -34.31
N ASP A 135 -20.36 11.80 -34.60
CA ASP A 135 -20.71 11.55 -36.00
C ASP A 135 -21.13 12.86 -36.61
N GLY A 136 -20.21 13.44 -37.37
CA GLY A 136 -20.47 14.56 -38.25
C GLY A 136 -21.03 14.05 -39.58
N ARG A 137 -22.33 14.11 -39.71
CA ARG A 137 -22.98 14.23 -41.03
C ARG A 137 -24.11 15.22 -40.92
#